data_6f2bf8278affed84846acbdf7fb8afe8
#
_entry.id   6f2bf8278affed84846acbdf7fb8afe8
#
_cell.length_a   1.000
_cell.length_b   1.000
_cell.length_c   1.000
_cell.angle_alpha   90.00
_cell.angle_beta   90.00
_cell.angle_gamma   90.00
#
_symmetry.space_group_name_H-M   'P 1'
#
loop_
_entity.id
_entity.type
_entity.pdbx_description
1 polymer ?
#
loop_
_entity_poly.entity_id
_entity_poly.type
_entity_poly.pdbx_seq_one_letter_code
_entity_poly.pdbx_strand_id
1 'polypeptide(L)'
;MAAFWGCANLEKVTYTNGAGTIGFACFAECKKLKSVAIPEGISAIDKSCFANCKKLKQINLPSTLKTIGENGFYGCTGLRTVTVKGRVTKCKIFAFYKVKNCKIILKTKAAKKSKKVFAKELKQEGNKKVKIK
;
A
#
# COMPACT_ATOMS: atom_id res chain seq x y z
N MET A 1 -7.12 1.72 -14.55
CA MET A 1 -8.42 2.40 -14.60
C MET A 1 -8.91 2.74 -13.20
N ALA A 2 -9.41 3.92 -12.98
CA ALA A 2 -9.81 4.45 -11.67
C ALA A 2 -11.24 4.07 -11.30
N ALA A 3 -11.54 2.77 -11.27
CA ALA A 3 -12.92 2.25 -11.17
C ALA A 3 -13.71 2.76 -9.95
N PHE A 4 -13.03 2.95 -8.81
CA PHE A 4 -13.67 3.38 -7.55
C PHE A 4 -13.12 4.73 -7.05
N TRP A 5 -12.48 5.48 -7.93
CA TRP A 5 -11.93 6.78 -7.56
C TRP A 5 -13.02 7.70 -6.97
N GLY A 6 -12.71 8.27 -5.82
CA GLY A 6 -13.62 9.20 -5.16
C GLY A 6 -14.89 8.58 -4.57
N CYS A 7 -14.96 7.25 -4.44
CA CYS A 7 -16.11 6.60 -3.79
C CYS A 7 -16.14 6.95 -2.30
N ALA A 8 -16.71 8.12 -1.98
CA ALA A 8 -16.65 8.73 -0.65
C ALA A 8 -17.26 7.89 0.47
N ASN A 9 -18.19 7.00 0.15
CA ASN A 9 -18.86 6.15 1.15
C ASN A 9 -18.39 4.71 1.18
N LEU A 10 -17.42 4.34 0.34
CA LEU A 10 -16.86 3.00 0.30
C LEU A 10 -16.03 2.74 1.57
N GLU A 11 -16.43 1.75 2.36
CA GLU A 11 -15.76 1.44 3.64
C GLU A 11 -14.92 0.17 3.61
N LYS A 12 -15.30 -0.80 2.77
CA LYS A 12 -14.63 -2.10 2.69
C LYS A 12 -14.60 -2.63 1.27
N VAL A 13 -13.48 -3.23 0.90
CA VAL A 13 -13.32 -3.92 -0.38
C VAL A 13 -12.81 -5.32 -0.12
N THR A 14 -13.47 -6.31 -0.72
CA THR A 14 -13.03 -7.70 -0.72
C THR A 14 -13.02 -8.20 -2.15
N TYR A 15 -11.89 -8.71 -2.59
CA TYR A 15 -11.77 -9.38 -3.88
C TYR A 15 -12.15 -10.85 -3.72
N THR A 16 -12.93 -11.38 -4.62
CA THR A 16 -13.27 -12.81 -4.63
C THR A 16 -12.14 -13.67 -5.17
N ASN A 17 -11.40 -13.15 -6.14
CA ASN A 17 -10.15 -13.70 -6.62
C ASN A 17 -9.34 -12.57 -7.24
N GLY A 18 -8.06 -12.79 -7.52
CA GLY A 18 -7.24 -11.73 -8.07
C GLY A 18 -5.99 -12.25 -8.75
N ALA A 19 -5.64 -11.57 -9.83
CA ALA A 19 -4.38 -11.77 -10.53
C ALA A 19 -3.96 -10.46 -11.17
N GLY A 20 -2.67 -10.23 -11.29
CA GLY A 20 -2.12 -9.06 -11.94
C GLY A 20 -2.05 -7.84 -11.06
N THR A 21 -2.62 -6.75 -11.50
CA THR A 21 -2.41 -5.42 -10.90
C THR A 21 -3.72 -4.80 -10.42
N ILE A 22 -3.69 -4.18 -9.22
CA ILE A 22 -4.74 -3.24 -8.84
C ILE A 22 -4.42 -1.93 -9.56
N GLY A 23 -5.32 -1.48 -10.43
CA GLY A 23 -5.05 -0.47 -11.43
C GLY A 23 -4.84 0.94 -10.90
N PHE A 24 -4.42 1.82 -11.79
CA PHE A 24 -4.17 3.24 -11.55
C PHE A 24 -5.33 3.90 -10.81
N ALA A 25 -5.01 4.55 -9.69
CA ALA A 25 -5.94 5.34 -8.86
C ALA A 25 -7.27 4.63 -8.53
N CYS A 26 -7.31 3.29 -8.56
CA CYS A 26 -8.55 2.51 -8.42
C CYS A 26 -9.36 2.91 -7.18
N PHE A 27 -8.71 3.11 -6.06
CA PHE A 27 -9.34 3.49 -4.78
C PHE A 27 -8.89 4.87 -4.28
N ALA A 28 -8.26 5.68 -5.13
CA ALA A 28 -7.84 7.01 -4.73
C ALA A 28 -9.03 7.84 -4.26
N GLU A 29 -8.81 8.64 -3.22
CA GLU A 29 -9.83 9.51 -2.61
C GLU A 29 -11.03 8.76 -1.97
N CYS A 30 -10.92 7.46 -1.75
CA CYS A 30 -11.91 6.70 -0.99
C CYS A 30 -11.72 7.01 0.52
N LYS A 31 -12.20 8.18 0.94
CA LYS A 31 -11.87 8.75 2.25
C LYS A 31 -12.41 7.96 3.45
N LYS A 32 -13.45 7.16 3.24
CA LYS A 32 -14.02 6.29 4.29
C LYS A 32 -13.56 4.84 4.24
N LEU A 33 -12.72 4.49 3.28
CA LEU A 33 -12.22 3.13 3.12
C LEU A 33 -11.38 2.73 4.35
N LYS A 34 -11.86 1.74 5.08
CA LYS A 34 -11.24 1.26 6.33
C LYS A 34 -10.39 0.01 6.14
N SER A 35 -10.81 -0.87 5.23
CA SER A 35 -10.10 -2.13 5.00
C SER A 35 -10.18 -2.58 3.55
N VAL A 36 -9.11 -3.22 3.09
CA VAL A 36 -9.02 -3.86 1.78
C VAL A 36 -8.36 -5.21 1.98
N ALA A 37 -9.04 -6.27 1.52
CA ALA A 37 -8.45 -7.61 1.48
C ALA A 37 -7.86 -7.84 0.09
N ILE A 38 -6.54 -7.74 -0.03
CA ILE A 38 -5.82 -7.96 -1.28
C ILE A 38 -5.49 -9.46 -1.38
N PRO A 39 -6.01 -10.18 -2.39
CA PRO A 39 -5.79 -11.62 -2.48
C PRO A 39 -4.40 -11.98 -3.01
N GLU A 40 -4.01 -13.23 -2.76
CA GLU A 40 -2.85 -13.81 -3.44
C GLU A 40 -3.09 -13.80 -4.96
N GLY A 41 -2.04 -13.60 -5.74
CA GLY A 41 -2.11 -13.44 -7.18
C GLY A 41 -1.93 -11.99 -7.64
N ILE A 42 -2.22 -11.02 -6.78
CA ILE A 42 -1.94 -9.60 -7.08
C ILE A 42 -0.43 -9.38 -6.97
N SER A 43 0.17 -8.92 -8.05
CA SER A 43 1.62 -8.69 -8.16
C SER A 43 2.01 -7.21 -8.05
N ALA A 44 1.08 -6.29 -8.31
CA ALA A 44 1.37 -4.87 -8.25
C ALA A 44 0.18 -4.04 -7.77
N ILE A 45 0.50 -3.00 -7.00
CA ILE A 45 -0.37 -1.88 -6.70
C ILE A 45 0.09 -0.74 -7.59
N ASP A 46 -0.75 -0.28 -8.50
CA ASP A 46 -0.39 0.73 -9.49
C ASP A 46 -0.34 2.13 -8.89
N LYS A 47 0.06 3.10 -9.70
CA LYS A 47 0.19 4.52 -9.32
C LYS A 47 -1.09 5.04 -8.67
N SER A 48 -0.93 5.71 -7.53
CA SER A 48 -1.98 6.40 -6.77
C SER A 48 -3.16 5.50 -6.33
N CYS A 49 -2.99 4.19 -6.36
CA CYS A 49 -4.09 3.25 -6.14
C CYS A 49 -4.90 3.53 -4.87
N PHE A 50 -4.23 3.80 -3.75
CA PHE A 50 -4.85 4.11 -2.46
C PHE A 50 -4.55 5.53 -1.98
N ALA A 51 -4.25 6.44 -2.90
CA ALA A 51 -3.92 7.82 -2.52
C ALA A 51 -5.09 8.47 -1.76
N ASN A 52 -4.76 9.09 -0.63
CA ASN A 52 -5.72 9.80 0.23
C ASN A 52 -6.86 8.93 0.81
N CYS A 53 -6.61 7.63 0.98
CA CYS A 53 -7.50 6.77 1.77
C CYS A 53 -7.25 7.02 3.27
N LYS A 54 -7.82 8.11 3.79
CA LYS A 54 -7.47 8.64 5.12
C LYS A 54 -7.92 7.77 6.30
N LYS A 55 -8.91 6.90 6.10
CA LYS A 55 -9.42 5.99 7.13
C LYS A 55 -8.82 4.59 7.06
N LEU A 56 -8.01 4.29 6.04
CA LEU A 56 -7.34 3.00 5.92
C LEU A 56 -6.30 2.89 7.04
N LYS A 57 -6.50 1.95 7.96
CA LYS A 57 -5.65 1.81 9.15
C LYS A 57 -4.58 0.74 9.00
N GLN A 58 -4.90 -0.31 8.26
CA GLN A 58 -3.96 -1.41 8.03
C GLN A 58 -4.17 -2.01 6.67
N ILE A 59 -3.11 -2.57 6.13
CA ILE A 59 -3.16 -3.31 4.87
C ILE A 59 -2.22 -4.50 4.95
N ASN A 60 -2.70 -5.65 4.47
CA ASN A 60 -1.91 -6.86 4.35
C ASN A 60 -1.55 -7.05 2.88
N LEU A 61 -0.27 -6.98 2.57
CA LEU A 61 0.22 -7.17 1.21
C LEU A 61 0.47 -8.66 0.97
N PRO A 62 -0.13 -9.26 -0.08
CA PRO A 62 0.01 -10.68 -0.34
C PRO A 62 1.45 -11.08 -0.67
N SER A 63 1.77 -12.36 -0.54
CA SER A 63 3.12 -12.87 -0.82
C SER A 63 3.54 -12.68 -2.28
N THR A 64 2.58 -12.56 -3.18
CA THR A 64 2.80 -12.36 -4.62
C THR A 64 3.15 -10.93 -5.00
N LEU A 65 2.95 -9.95 -4.09
CA LEU A 65 3.16 -8.54 -4.41
C LEU A 65 4.64 -8.23 -4.62
N LYS A 66 4.97 -7.61 -5.76
CA LYS A 66 6.33 -7.22 -6.13
C LYS A 66 6.53 -5.71 -6.23
N THR A 67 5.47 -4.98 -6.58
CA THR A 67 5.60 -3.54 -6.85
C THR A 67 4.54 -2.72 -6.15
N ILE A 68 4.98 -1.63 -5.51
CA ILE A 68 4.11 -0.55 -5.04
C ILE A 68 4.41 0.66 -5.91
N GLY A 69 3.40 1.16 -6.59
CA GLY A 69 3.51 2.25 -7.54
C GLY A 69 3.72 3.62 -6.89
N GLU A 70 4.05 4.60 -7.72
CA GLU A 70 4.18 6.00 -7.33
C GLU A 70 2.90 6.47 -6.62
N ASN A 71 3.06 7.13 -5.47
CA ASN A 71 1.94 7.60 -4.66
C ASN A 71 0.97 6.49 -4.20
N GLY A 72 1.39 5.23 -4.17
CA GLY A 72 0.49 4.10 -3.88
C GLY A 72 -0.34 4.28 -2.61
N PHE A 73 0.27 4.79 -1.56
CA PHE A 73 -0.37 5.10 -0.27
C PHE A 73 -0.20 6.56 0.13
N TYR A 74 0.03 7.45 -0.85
CA TYR A 74 0.19 8.89 -0.61
C TYR A 74 -0.99 9.43 0.19
N GLY A 75 -0.70 10.16 1.25
CA GLY A 75 -1.76 10.82 2.03
C GLY A 75 -2.65 9.88 2.84
N CYS A 76 -2.30 8.61 2.97
CA CYS A 76 -3.01 7.68 3.86
C CYS A 76 -2.66 8.01 5.32
N THR A 77 -3.18 9.12 5.82
CA THR A 77 -2.81 9.67 7.14
C THR A 77 -3.24 8.80 8.31
N GLY A 78 -4.22 7.94 8.11
CA GLY A 78 -4.67 6.98 9.11
C GLY A 78 -3.93 5.64 9.13
N LEU A 79 -3.07 5.39 8.14
CA LEU A 79 -2.39 4.10 8.01
C LEU A 79 -1.38 3.89 9.15
N ARG A 80 -1.53 2.79 9.89
CA ARG A 80 -0.70 2.46 11.05
C ARG A 80 0.14 1.21 10.86
N THR A 81 -0.32 0.27 10.05
CA THR A 81 0.36 -1.01 9.86
C THR A 81 0.27 -1.45 8.41
N VAL A 82 1.42 -1.77 7.85
CA VAL A 82 1.55 -2.44 6.54
C VAL A 82 2.26 -3.77 6.80
N THR A 83 1.55 -4.87 6.60
CA THR A 83 2.13 -6.21 6.78
C THR A 83 2.57 -6.76 5.43
N VAL A 84 3.85 -7.08 5.32
CA VAL A 84 4.47 -7.58 4.09
C VAL A 84 4.76 -9.06 4.24
N LYS A 85 4.20 -9.88 3.35
CA LYS A 85 4.35 -11.34 3.38
C LYS A 85 5.31 -11.87 2.33
N GLY A 86 5.55 -11.11 1.26
CA GLY A 86 6.43 -11.50 0.17
C GLY A 86 7.57 -10.53 -0.05
N ARG A 87 8.39 -10.80 -1.05
CA ARG A 87 9.49 -9.92 -1.43
C ARG A 87 9.02 -8.83 -2.38
N VAL A 88 8.88 -7.61 -1.85
CA VAL A 88 8.64 -6.41 -2.66
C VAL A 88 9.97 -5.96 -3.25
N THR A 89 10.04 -5.85 -4.56
CA THR A 89 11.26 -5.50 -5.28
C THR A 89 11.30 -4.04 -5.75
N LYS A 90 10.13 -3.41 -5.86
CA LYS A 90 10.01 -2.00 -6.26
C LYS A 90 9.02 -1.27 -5.39
N CYS A 91 9.46 -0.18 -4.79
CA CYS A 91 8.61 0.77 -4.08
C CYS A 91 8.93 2.14 -4.67
N LYS A 92 7.97 2.71 -5.41
CA LYS A 92 8.22 3.91 -6.20
C LYS A 92 8.03 5.19 -5.39
N ILE A 93 8.42 6.33 -5.99
CA ILE A 93 8.49 7.62 -5.33
C ILE A 93 7.16 8.02 -4.68
N PHE A 94 7.24 8.59 -3.48
CA PHE A 94 6.12 9.07 -2.67
C PHE A 94 5.09 8.00 -2.29
N ALA A 95 5.46 6.71 -2.36
CA ALA A 95 4.55 5.61 -2.02
C ALA A 95 3.92 5.77 -0.63
N PHE A 96 4.66 6.30 0.34
CA PHE A 96 4.20 6.53 1.73
C PHE A 96 4.26 7.99 2.15
N TYR A 97 4.34 8.92 1.20
CA TYR A 97 4.44 10.34 1.52
C TYR A 97 3.19 10.80 2.28
N LYS A 98 3.39 11.56 3.34
CA LYS A 98 2.35 11.99 4.31
C LYS A 98 1.75 10.86 5.16
N VAL A 99 2.26 9.65 5.08
CA VAL A 99 1.92 8.59 6.05
C VAL A 99 2.71 8.85 7.32
N LYS A 100 2.05 8.78 8.48
CA LYS A 100 2.63 9.08 9.79
C LYS A 100 2.36 7.95 10.77
N ASN A 101 3.30 7.72 11.71
CA ASN A 101 3.14 6.76 12.79
C ASN A 101 2.77 5.34 12.28
N CYS A 102 3.38 4.93 11.19
CA CYS A 102 3.13 3.65 10.55
C CYS A 102 4.30 2.69 10.74
N LYS A 103 3.99 1.42 10.89
CA LYS A 103 4.97 0.34 10.92
C LYS A 103 4.80 -0.53 9.67
N ILE A 104 5.90 -0.75 8.95
CA ILE A 104 5.97 -1.75 7.88
C ILE A 104 6.55 -3.01 8.52
N ILE A 105 5.73 -4.06 8.62
CA ILE A 105 6.10 -5.31 9.29
C ILE A 105 6.48 -6.35 8.24
N LEU A 106 7.76 -6.76 8.25
CA LEU A 106 8.29 -7.76 7.35
C LEU A 106 8.13 -9.14 8.00
N LYS A 107 7.02 -9.80 7.71
CA LYS A 107 6.54 -10.96 8.45
C LYS A 107 7.25 -12.27 8.16
N THR A 108 7.86 -12.42 6.98
CA THR A 108 8.48 -13.66 6.52
C THR A 108 9.94 -13.45 6.13
N LYS A 109 10.69 -14.54 5.93
CA LYS A 109 12.06 -14.46 5.37
C LYS A 109 12.07 -13.76 4.02
N ALA A 110 11.10 -14.06 3.16
CA ALA A 110 10.96 -13.41 1.86
C ALA A 110 10.70 -11.91 2.02
N ALA A 111 9.78 -11.53 2.91
CA ALA A 111 9.46 -10.14 3.20
C ALA A 111 10.67 -9.35 3.71
N LYS A 112 11.51 -9.95 4.53
CA LYS A 112 12.73 -9.30 5.06
C LYS A 112 13.69 -8.86 3.96
N LYS A 113 13.66 -9.50 2.81
CA LYS A 113 14.45 -9.10 1.63
C LYS A 113 13.97 -7.78 1.03
N SER A 114 12.80 -7.28 1.42
CA SER A 114 12.23 -5.99 0.99
C SER A 114 12.79 -4.80 1.77
N LYS A 115 13.52 -5.02 2.86
CA LYS A 115 13.93 -3.96 3.79
C LYS A 115 14.65 -2.80 3.08
N LYS A 116 15.61 -3.12 2.21
CA LYS A 116 16.38 -2.10 1.50
C LYS A 116 15.51 -1.25 0.57
N VAL A 117 14.54 -1.87 -0.09
CA VAL A 117 13.63 -1.20 -1.02
C VAL A 117 12.78 -0.17 -0.27
N PHE A 118 12.17 -0.56 0.83
CA PHE A 118 11.38 0.34 1.66
C PHE A 118 12.24 1.43 2.30
N ALA A 119 13.39 1.07 2.86
CA ALA A 119 14.28 2.04 3.50
C ALA A 119 14.77 3.11 2.51
N LYS A 120 15.12 2.70 1.30
CA LYS A 120 15.55 3.62 0.24
C LYS A 120 14.45 4.61 -0.10
N GLU A 121 13.21 4.14 -0.30
CA GLU A 121 12.11 5.03 -0.65
C GLU A 121 11.75 5.97 0.50
N LEU A 122 11.65 5.49 1.71
CA LEU A 122 11.36 6.33 2.88
C LEU A 122 12.41 7.43 3.06
N LYS A 123 13.68 7.10 2.80
CA LYS A 123 14.77 8.10 2.84
C LYS A 123 14.61 9.13 1.73
N GLN A 124 14.32 8.72 0.51
CA GLN A 124 14.14 9.62 -0.63
C GLN A 124 12.99 10.59 -0.44
N GLU A 125 11.88 10.16 0.12
CA GLU A 125 10.74 11.03 0.41
C GLU A 125 10.88 11.80 1.74
N GLY A 126 11.97 11.59 2.47
CA GLY A 126 12.21 12.25 3.76
C GLY A 126 11.27 11.81 4.87
N ASN A 127 10.66 10.64 4.74
CA ASN A 127 9.68 10.15 5.72
C ASN A 127 10.36 9.44 6.89
N LYS A 128 10.42 10.14 8.02
CA LYS A 128 10.97 9.62 9.28
C LYS A 128 9.89 9.03 10.20
N LYS A 129 8.63 9.12 9.80
CA LYS A 129 7.47 8.70 10.62
C LYS A 129 7.02 7.28 10.33
N VAL A 130 7.53 6.65 9.28
CA VAL A 130 7.29 5.25 8.97
C VAL A 130 8.50 4.43 9.40
N LYS A 131 8.25 3.39 10.18
CA LYS A 131 9.30 2.51 10.72
C LYS A 131 9.18 1.11 10.11
N ILE A 132 10.33 0.52 9.79
CA ILE A 132 10.40 -0.86 9.30
C ILE A 132 10.70 -1.78 10.48
N LYS A 133 9.87 -2.81 10.66
CA LYS A 133 10.00 -3.78 11.76
C LYS A 133 10.27 -5.24 11.23
#